data_7b60cb50c5526bec3d6d6ed2cf0c5590
#
_entry.id   7b60cb50c5526bec3d6d6ed2cf0c5590
#
_cell.length_a   1.000
_cell.length_b   1.000
_cell.length_c   1.000
_cell.angle_alpha   90.00
_cell.angle_beta   90.00
_cell.angle_gamma   90.00
#
_symmetry.space_group_name_H-M   'P 1'
#
loop_
_entity.id
_entity.type
_entity.pdbx_description
1 polymer ?
#
loop_
_entity_poly.entity_id
_entity_poly.type
_entity_poly.pdbx_seq_one_letter_code
_entity_poly.pdbx_strand_id
1 'polypeptide(L)'
;VWFAIAFMPSAANTPYFQYFFKNINSSIFGWFGYVATTSGMLLQESSYWLYIALYFVFTGAFIYALVRLRRYFEGLFLLPKDNMHLVQVVSRFLISAVMIGACLFGIRGRMGYNPIKVSQAYYCEDSFLNQLGINPAFNLLTSALDDMRKENKELHLMPYAEAITNTRQWLGIMGKVDSTNILKREVVNDSLMMKMGQSPAKKNHPNVVVILMESMSANLLGTFGNQQPLTPTLDSLYHHSLAFTHFYSAGIHTNHGMTATLYSFPALMFRNLMKGTVTPRRKGIATVLKKYGYENMFFMTHEAQYDNMKAFFQTNGYDDIFSQENYPKSEVVNSFGVSDHFEMGYALNTINQKAKTGKPFMATILTVSNHPPYIIPDFFKPKTKEKE
;
A
#
# COMPACT_ATOMS: atom_id res chain seq x y z
N VAL A 1 7.69 29.85 -16.12
CA VAL A 1 7.58 28.60 -16.90
C VAL A 1 7.30 27.43 -15.98
N TRP A 2 8.14 27.09 -15.00
CA TRP A 2 8.00 25.91 -14.15
C TRP A 2 6.68 25.84 -13.39
N PHE A 3 6.20 26.96 -12.85
CA PHE A 3 4.89 27.00 -12.16
C PHE A 3 3.71 26.76 -13.11
N ALA A 4 3.79 27.24 -14.35
CA ALA A 4 2.77 26.96 -15.36
C ALA A 4 2.70 25.46 -15.64
N ILE A 5 3.85 24.80 -15.81
CA ILE A 5 3.93 23.35 -16.00
C ILE A 5 3.38 22.61 -14.77
N ALA A 6 3.69 23.08 -13.55
CA ALA A 6 3.23 22.44 -12.31
C ALA A 6 1.70 22.54 -12.11
N PHE A 7 1.05 23.62 -12.56
CA PHE A 7 -0.41 23.79 -12.46
C PHE A 7 -1.20 23.06 -13.55
N MET A 8 -0.54 22.73 -14.68
CA MET A 8 -1.20 22.06 -15.81
C MET A 8 -1.87 20.73 -15.41
N PRO A 9 -1.22 19.79 -14.70
CA PRO A 9 -1.87 18.55 -14.28
C PRO A 9 -3.10 18.77 -13.42
N SER A 10 -3.08 19.77 -12.53
CA SER A 10 -4.23 20.09 -11.67
C SER A 10 -5.41 20.65 -12.45
N ALA A 11 -5.14 21.50 -13.45
CA ALA A 11 -6.20 22.04 -14.31
C ALA A 11 -6.79 20.96 -15.23
N ALA A 12 -5.93 20.13 -15.84
CA ALA A 12 -6.36 19.03 -16.70
C ALA A 12 -7.10 17.93 -15.91
N ASN A 13 -6.81 17.81 -14.62
CA ASN A 13 -7.45 16.80 -13.77
C ASN A 13 -8.95 17.04 -13.61
N THR A 14 -9.42 18.27 -13.59
CA THR A 14 -10.84 18.55 -13.33
C THR A 14 -11.76 17.91 -14.37
N PRO A 15 -11.62 18.16 -15.68
CA PRO A 15 -12.42 17.48 -16.68
C PRO A 15 -12.10 15.98 -16.79
N TYR A 16 -10.85 15.59 -16.58
CA TYR A 16 -10.45 14.19 -16.56
C TYR A 16 -11.16 13.41 -15.45
N PHE A 17 -11.22 13.98 -14.24
CA PHE A 17 -11.87 13.38 -13.08
C PHE A 17 -13.37 13.24 -13.26
N GLN A 18 -14.03 14.25 -13.86
CA GLN A 18 -15.46 14.19 -14.18
C GLN A 18 -15.80 13.02 -15.09
N TYR A 19 -14.92 12.69 -16.03
CA TYR A 19 -15.16 11.63 -17.01
C TYR A 19 -14.73 10.25 -16.49
N PHE A 20 -13.55 10.15 -15.86
CA PHE A 20 -12.93 8.86 -15.49
C PHE A 20 -13.11 8.49 -14.01
N PHE A 21 -13.62 9.38 -13.17
CA PHE A 21 -13.77 9.20 -11.73
C PHE A 21 -12.48 8.80 -11.00
N LYS A 22 -11.34 9.22 -11.54
CA LYS A 22 -10.00 9.00 -11.00
C LYS A 22 -9.08 10.16 -11.37
N ASN A 23 -8.04 10.36 -10.54
CA ASN A 23 -7.04 11.38 -10.83
C ASN A 23 -6.19 11.02 -12.04
N ILE A 24 -5.70 12.09 -12.71
CA ILE A 24 -4.74 12.00 -13.81
C ILE A 24 -3.50 11.22 -13.38
N ASN A 25 -3.02 10.35 -14.22
CA ASN A 25 -1.89 9.46 -13.96
C ASN A 25 -1.08 9.22 -15.23
N SER A 26 -0.04 8.40 -15.16
CA SER A 26 0.89 8.09 -16.24
C SER A 26 0.24 7.62 -17.55
N SER A 27 -0.97 7.05 -17.49
CA SER A 27 -1.67 6.60 -18.72
C SER A 27 -1.93 7.73 -19.72
N ILE A 28 -1.94 8.99 -19.26
CA ILE A 28 -2.10 10.15 -20.14
C ILE A 28 -0.94 10.29 -21.16
N PHE A 29 0.25 9.79 -20.81
CA PHE A 29 1.39 9.85 -21.72
C PHE A 29 1.19 9.03 -23.00
N GLY A 30 0.34 8.00 -22.96
CA GLY A 30 -0.07 7.27 -24.15
C GLY A 30 -0.80 8.14 -25.19
N TRP A 31 -1.43 9.23 -24.74
CA TRP A 31 -2.15 10.15 -25.62
C TRP A 31 -1.21 11.05 -26.43
N PHE A 32 0.03 11.22 -25.99
CA PHE A 32 1.04 11.96 -26.77
C PHE A 32 1.42 11.28 -28.09
N GLY A 33 1.16 9.97 -28.23
CA GLY A 33 1.26 9.28 -29.52
C GLY A 33 0.20 9.72 -30.56
N TYR A 34 -0.87 10.39 -30.10
CA TYR A 34 -2.02 10.80 -30.91
C TYR A 34 -2.33 12.29 -30.73
N VAL A 35 -1.30 13.15 -30.73
CA VAL A 35 -1.42 14.59 -30.39
C VAL A 35 -2.48 15.30 -31.22
N ALA A 36 -2.56 15.04 -32.52
CA ALA A 36 -3.54 15.68 -33.39
C ALA A 36 -4.99 15.34 -33.00
N THR A 37 -5.25 14.07 -32.70
CA THR A 37 -6.59 13.62 -32.24
C THR A 37 -6.92 14.17 -30.90
N THR A 38 -5.99 14.10 -29.94
CA THR A 38 -6.18 14.59 -28.58
C THR A 38 -6.40 16.10 -28.52
N SER A 39 -5.60 16.88 -29.26
CA SER A 39 -5.78 18.33 -29.34
C SER A 39 -7.09 18.70 -30.04
N GLY A 40 -7.45 17.96 -31.10
CA GLY A 40 -8.73 18.14 -31.78
C GLY A 40 -9.91 17.95 -30.83
N MET A 41 -9.92 16.89 -30.04
CA MET A 41 -10.95 16.63 -29.03
C MET A 41 -11.03 17.74 -27.96
N LEU A 42 -9.88 18.20 -27.45
CA LEU A 42 -9.83 19.28 -26.44
C LEU A 42 -10.35 20.62 -26.97
N LEU A 43 -10.12 20.92 -28.26
CA LEU A 43 -10.56 22.17 -28.86
C LEU A 43 -12.00 22.14 -29.34
N GLN A 44 -12.53 20.99 -29.71
CA GLN A 44 -13.91 20.81 -30.19
C GLN A 44 -14.92 20.75 -29.05
N GLU A 45 -14.51 20.31 -27.88
CA GLU A 45 -15.39 20.18 -26.70
C GLU A 45 -15.47 21.52 -25.94
N SER A 46 -16.57 22.24 -26.12
CA SER A 46 -16.76 23.58 -25.56
C SER A 46 -16.72 23.64 -24.03
N SER A 47 -17.08 22.55 -23.35
CA SER A 47 -17.06 22.45 -21.89
C SER A 47 -15.64 22.59 -21.32
N TYR A 48 -14.61 22.28 -22.10
CA TYR A 48 -13.21 22.38 -21.66
C TYR A 48 -12.65 23.81 -21.71
N TRP A 49 -13.26 24.72 -22.50
CA TRP A 49 -12.79 26.10 -22.60
C TRP A 49 -12.79 26.85 -21.28
N LEU A 50 -13.77 26.57 -20.43
CA LEU A 50 -13.81 27.16 -19.09
C LEU A 50 -12.57 26.74 -18.28
N TYR A 51 -12.19 25.48 -18.28
CA TYR A 51 -11.03 24.99 -17.52
C TYR A 51 -9.73 25.54 -18.08
N ILE A 52 -9.62 25.66 -19.39
CA ILE A 52 -8.47 26.27 -20.07
C ILE A 52 -8.36 27.76 -19.68
N ALA A 53 -9.45 28.49 -19.71
CA ALA A 53 -9.47 29.91 -19.31
C ALA A 53 -9.07 30.08 -17.84
N LEU A 54 -9.66 29.29 -16.95
CA LEU A 54 -9.30 29.29 -15.52
C LEU A 54 -7.82 28.97 -15.28
N TYR A 55 -7.26 28.02 -16.01
CA TYR A 55 -5.83 27.72 -15.92
C TYR A 55 -4.97 28.93 -16.25
N PHE A 56 -5.25 29.65 -17.36
CA PHE A 56 -4.49 30.84 -17.73
C PHE A 56 -4.67 31.98 -16.74
N VAL A 57 -5.88 32.20 -16.25
CA VAL A 57 -6.19 33.26 -15.27
C VAL A 57 -5.43 32.99 -13.95
N PHE A 58 -5.58 31.80 -13.37
CA PHE A 58 -4.91 31.47 -12.11
C PHE A 58 -3.40 31.45 -12.24
N THR A 59 -2.88 30.85 -13.31
CA THR A 59 -1.43 30.81 -13.57
C THR A 59 -0.87 32.22 -13.77
N GLY A 60 -1.56 33.06 -14.53
CA GLY A 60 -1.18 34.45 -14.78
C GLY A 60 -1.20 35.28 -13.49
N ALA A 61 -2.29 35.17 -12.69
CA ALA A 61 -2.40 35.82 -11.40
C ALA A 61 -1.29 35.41 -10.43
N PHE A 62 -0.99 34.10 -10.38
CA PHE A 62 0.08 33.58 -9.54
C PHE A 62 1.47 34.09 -9.96
N ILE A 63 1.77 34.07 -11.26
CA ILE A 63 3.03 34.60 -11.80
C ILE A 63 3.13 36.10 -11.52
N TYR A 64 2.05 36.85 -11.71
CA TYR A 64 2.01 38.27 -11.38
C TYR A 64 2.29 38.53 -9.89
N ALA A 65 1.64 37.77 -9.01
CA ALA A 65 1.89 37.86 -7.56
C ALA A 65 3.34 37.57 -7.21
N LEU A 66 3.95 36.52 -7.80
CA LEU A 66 5.36 36.20 -7.60
C LEU A 66 6.30 37.32 -8.08
N VAL A 67 6.04 37.89 -9.25
CA VAL A 67 6.84 39.02 -9.78
C VAL A 67 6.73 40.22 -8.88
N ARG A 68 5.54 40.53 -8.39
CA ARG A 68 5.30 41.65 -7.43
C ARG A 68 6.03 41.40 -6.10
N LEU A 69 5.92 40.17 -5.57
CA LEU A 69 6.59 39.76 -4.34
C LEU A 69 8.10 39.85 -4.49
N ARG A 70 8.64 39.33 -5.59
CA ARG A 70 10.08 39.41 -5.91
C ARG A 70 10.55 40.87 -5.92
N ARG A 71 9.85 41.77 -6.64
CA ARG A 71 10.21 43.19 -6.70
C ARG A 71 10.16 43.85 -5.34
N TYR A 72 9.18 43.50 -4.50
CA TYR A 72 9.06 43.99 -3.13
C TYR A 72 10.29 43.56 -2.30
N PHE A 73 10.66 42.31 -2.35
CA PHE A 73 11.85 41.84 -1.61
C PHE A 73 13.17 42.33 -2.20
N GLU A 74 13.29 42.48 -3.52
CA GLU A 74 14.47 43.10 -4.13
C GLU A 74 14.67 44.53 -3.63
N GLY A 75 13.60 45.29 -3.49
CA GLY A 75 13.65 46.63 -2.89
C GLY A 75 14.08 46.66 -1.42
N LEU A 76 13.75 45.61 -0.66
CA LEU A 76 14.11 45.49 0.75
C LEU A 76 15.52 44.95 0.98
N PHE A 77 16.06 44.13 0.07
CA PHE A 77 17.29 43.36 0.27
C PHE A 77 18.44 43.72 -0.68
N LEU A 78 18.26 44.73 -1.54
CA LEU A 78 19.34 45.29 -2.36
C LEU A 78 20.29 46.07 -1.45
N LEU A 79 21.21 45.37 -0.80
CA LEU A 79 22.36 45.95 -0.16
C LEU A 79 23.46 46.22 -1.21
N PRO A 80 24.21 47.34 -1.09
CA PRO A 80 25.31 47.65 -2.00
C PRO A 80 26.34 46.51 -2.02
N LYS A 81 26.78 46.17 -3.23
CA LYS A 81 27.69 45.05 -3.48
C LYS A 81 29.07 45.20 -2.84
N ASP A 82 29.42 46.41 -2.52
CA ASP A 82 30.84 46.79 -2.28
C ASP A 82 31.35 46.62 -0.85
N ASN A 83 30.49 46.34 0.14
CA ASN A 83 30.91 46.11 1.54
C ASN A 83 30.06 45.05 2.25
N MET A 84 30.14 43.81 1.77
CA MET A 84 29.44 42.71 2.50
C MET A 84 30.28 42.29 3.72
N HIS A 85 29.81 42.61 4.92
CA HIS A 85 30.38 42.07 6.15
C HIS A 85 30.18 40.55 6.22
N LEU A 86 31.15 39.85 6.79
CA LEU A 86 31.11 38.38 6.95
C LEU A 86 29.76 37.88 7.53
N VAL A 87 29.18 38.63 8.48
CA VAL A 87 27.87 38.33 9.08
C VAL A 87 26.75 38.27 8.05
N GLN A 88 26.79 39.15 7.03
CA GLN A 88 25.74 39.16 5.98
C GLN A 88 25.91 38.00 5.02
N VAL A 89 27.13 37.59 4.73
CA VAL A 89 27.41 36.39 3.91
C VAL A 89 26.92 35.14 4.63
N VAL A 90 27.25 35.01 5.90
CA VAL A 90 26.84 33.87 6.74
C VAL A 90 25.33 33.83 6.90
N SER A 91 24.65 34.97 7.17
CA SER A 91 23.19 34.99 7.30
C SER A 91 22.47 34.62 6.01
N ARG A 92 22.95 35.09 4.84
CA ARG A 92 22.39 34.69 3.54
C ARG A 92 22.57 33.21 3.27
N PHE A 93 23.74 32.66 3.59
CA PHE A 93 23.97 31.20 3.47
C PHE A 93 23.04 30.42 4.37
N LEU A 94 22.88 30.81 5.64
CA LEU A 94 21.97 30.14 6.57
C LEU A 94 20.49 30.21 6.11
N ILE A 95 20.03 31.39 5.67
CA ILE A 95 18.69 31.56 5.15
C ILE A 95 18.48 30.66 3.92
N SER A 96 19.44 30.64 3.00
CA SER A 96 19.36 29.76 1.81
C SER A 96 19.34 28.30 2.19
N ALA A 97 20.16 27.87 3.14
CA ALA A 97 20.17 26.49 3.63
C ALA A 97 18.83 26.11 4.29
N VAL A 98 18.26 27.00 5.11
CA VAL A 98 16.92 26.79 5.71
C VAL A 98 15.83 26.69 4.63
N MET A 99 15.86 27.56 3.63
CA MET A 99 14.90 27.54 2.51
C MET A 99 15.02 26.25 1.69
N ILE A 100 16.24 25.82 1.39
CA ILE A 100 16.48 24.54 0.70
C ILE A 100 15.97 23.38 1.57
N GLY A 101 16.28 23.38 2.86
CA GLY A 101 15.79 22.38 3.80
C GLY A 101 14.25 22.33 3.86
N ALA A 102 13.60 23.50 3.91
CA ALA A 102 12.13 23.60 3.88
C ALA A 102 11.54 23.07 2.56
N CYS A 103 12.17 23.36 1.42
CA CYS A 103 11.75 22.83 0.13
C CYS A 103 11.90 21.30 0.07
N LEU A 104 13.01 20.75 0.52
CA LEU A 104 13.24 19.30 0.58
C LEU A 104 12.25 18.64 1.52
N PHE A 105 11.96 19.24 2.67
CA PHE A 105 10.93 18.76 3.58
C PHE A 105 9.52 18.82 2.96
N GLY A 106 9.20 19.91 2.25
CA GLY A 106 7.94 20.04 1.51
C GLY A 106 7.75 18.94 0.45
N ILE A 107 8.83 18.60 -0.29
CA ILE A 107 8.83 17.50 -1.27
C ILE A 107 8.65 16.16 -0.56
N ARG A 108 9.31 15.96 0.59
CA ARG A 108 9.18 14.74 1.40
C ARG A 108 7.76 14.57 1.96
N GLY A 109 7.11 15.66 2.36
CA GLY A 109 5.71 15.74 2.78
C GLY A 109 5.39 15.22 4.18
N ARG A 110 6.34 14.58 4.91
CA ARG A 110 6.14 14.05 6.27
C ARG A 110 7.45 13.82 7.01
N MET A 111 7.35 13.66 8.35
CA MET A 111 8.50 13.39 9.22
C MET A 111 8.82 11.90 9.43
N GLY A 112 7.98 10.98 8.96
CA GLY A 112 8.20 9.53 9.11
C GLY A 112 9.42 9.00 8.35
N TYR A 113 9.72 7.71 8.49
CA TYR A 113 10.84 7.05 7.80
C TYR A 113 10.70 7.13 6.28
N ASN A 114 9.51 6.96 5.76
CA ASN A 114 9.25 7.02 4.33
C ASN A 114 8.69 8.39 3.91
N PRO A 115 8.96 8.89 2.70
CA PRO A 115 8.26 10.04 2.15
C PRO A 115 6.78 9.76 1.97
N ILE A 116 5.96 10.81 1.86
CA ILE A 116 4.53 10.68 1.65
C ILE A 116 4.25 9.89 0.37
N LYS A 117 3.22 9.02 0.42
CA LYS A 117 2.73 8.23 -0.72
C LYS A 117 1.25 8.49 -0.95
N VAL A 118 0.76 8.19 -2.15
CA VAL A 118 -0.66 8.32 -2.52
C VAL A 118 -1.59 7.58 -1.55
N SER A 119 -1.16 6.42 -1.06
CA SER A 119 -1.93 5.62 -0.09
C SER A 119 -2.23 6.34 1.23
N GLN A 120 -1.51 7.41 1.57
CA GLN A 120 -1.79 8.19 2.77
C GLN A 120 -3.13 8.96 2.67
N ALA A 121 -3.60 9.24 1.47
CA ALA A 121 -4.89 9.89 1.23
C ALA A 121 -6.09 8.95 1.41
N TYR A 122 -5.87 7.64 1.55
CA TYR A 122 -6.95 6.67 1.72
C TYR A 122 -7.47 6.70 3.16
N TYR A 123 -8.78 6.94 3.31
CA TYR A 123 -9.44 7.08 4.60
C TYR A 123 -10.75 6.30 4.73
N CYS A 124 -11.25 5.72 3.61
CA CYS A 124 -12.46 4.91 3.59
C CYS A 124 -12.39 3.80 2.52
N GLU A 125 -13.38 2.91 2.50
CA GLU A 125 -13.47 1.83 1.52
C GLU A 125 -13.85 2.30 0.12
N ASP A 126 -14.42 3.49 0.01
CA ASP A 126 -14.83 4.03 -1.28
C ASP A 126 -13.64 4.63 -2.02
N SER A 127 -13.27 3.98 -3.13
CA SER A 127 -12.12 4.39 -3.93
C SER A 127 -12.33 5.75 -4.61
N PHE A 128 -13.58 6.16 -4.88
CA PHE A 128 -13.86 7.47 -5.45
C PHE A 128 -13.62 8.57 -4.42
N LEU A 129 -14.14 8.41 -3.20
CA LEU A 129 -13.91 9.38 -2.12
C LEU A 129 -12.42 9.52 -1.80
N ASN A 130 -11.68 8.42 -1.79
CA ASN A 130 -10.23 8.45 -1.56
C ASN A 130 -9.48 9.24 -2.65
N GLN A 131 -9.95 9.24 -3.89
CA GLN A 131 -9.33 10.02 -4.97
C GLN A 131 -9.44 11.53 -4.73
N LEU A 132 -10.47 12.03 -4.02
CA LEU A 132 -10.64 13.45 -3.74
C LEU A 132 -9.53 14.04 -2.86
N GLY A 133 -8.89 13.21 -2.04
CA GLY A 133 -7.78 13.61 -1.17
C GLY A 133 -6.40 13.63 -1.86
N ILE A 134 -6.29 13.21 -3.12
CA ILE A 134 -5.01 13.04 -3.81
C ILE A 134 -4.69 14.27 -4.65
N ASN A 135 -3.49 14.84 -4.48
CA ASN A 135 -3.02 15.90 -5.35
C ASN A 135 -2.73 15.35 -6.76
N PRO A 136 -3.35 15.90 -7.83
CA PRO A 136 -3.22 15.37 -9.19
C PRO A 136 -1.81 15.38 -9.74
N ALA A 137 -1.04 16.46 -9.51
CA ALA A 137 0.33 16.57 -9.97
C ALA A 137 1.24 15.54 -9.29
N PHE A 138 1.02 15.33 -7.97
CA PHE A 138 1.73 14.29 -7.22
C PHE A 138 1.35 12.89 -7.70
N ASN A 139 0.07 12.63 -8.00
CA ASN A 139 -0.39 11.36 -8.54
C ASN A 139 0.22 11.06 -9.92
N LEU A 140 0.25 12.07 -10.79
CA LEU A 140 0.88 11.93 -12.11
C LEU A 140 2.37 11.61 -11.99
N LEU A 141 3.10 12.35 -11.15
CA LEU A 141 4.53 12.13 -10.97
C LEU A 141 4.81 10.74 -10.38
N THR A 142 4.11 10.37 -9.31
CA THR A 142 4.35 9.08 -8.65
C THR A 142 3.97 7.91 -9.52
N SER A 143 2.86 7.99 -10.27
CA SER A 143 2.47 6.94 -11.21
C SER A 143 3.46 6.79 -12.36
N ALA A 144 3.99 7.89 -12.89
CA ALA A 144 5.02 7.84 -13.92
C ALA A 144 6.32 7.18 -13.42
N LEU A 145 6.75 7.52 -12.20
CA LEU A 145 7.92 6.89 -11.58
C LEU A 145 7.69 5.40 -11.28
N ASP A 146 6.47 5.03 -10.88
CA ASP A 146 6.12 3.63 -10.61
C ASP A 146 6.08 2.81 -11.91
N ASP A 147 5.61 3.36 -13.02
CA ASP A 147 5.62 2.67 -14.33
C ASP A 147 7.03 2.44 -14.88
N MET A 148 7.99 3.27 -14.48
CA MET A 148 9.39 3.07 -14.84
C MET A 148 10.05 1.89 -14.11
N ARG A 149 9.44 1.42 -13.02
CA ARG A 149 9.99 0.29 -12.24
C ARG A 149 9.73 -1.02 -12.95
N LYS A 150 10.72 -1.90 -12.95
CA LYS A 150 10.62 -3.26 -13.55
C LYS A 150 9.47 -4.08 -12.95
N GLU A 151 9.20 -3.89 -11.66
CA GLU A 151 8.17 -4.58 -10.89
C GLU A 151 6.73 -4.34 -11.40
N ASN A 152 6.52 -3.21 -12.08
CA ASN A 152 5.20 -2.78 -12.55
C ASN A 152 5.01 -2.96 -14.06
N LYS A 153 6.02 -3.44 -14.78
CA LYS A 153 5.90 -3.71 -16.22
C LYS A 153 4.95 -4.87 -16.47
N GLU A 154 4.12 -4.73 -17.50
CA GLU A 154 3.27 -5.81 -17.95
C GLU A 154 4.12 -6.97 -18.50
N LEU A 155 3.72 -8.19 -18.14
CA LEU A 155 4.36 -9.41 -18.61
C LEU A 155 3.57 -9.97 -19.78
N HIS A 156 4.17 -9.92 -20.97
CA HIS A 156 3.60 -10.53 -22.18
C HIS A 156 4.40 -11.82 -22.50
N LEU A 157 4.08 -12.90 -21.76
CA LEU A 157 4.79 -14.17 -21.90
C LEU A 157 4.19 -15.07 -22.97
N MET A 158 2.88 -14.95 -23.21
CA MET A 158 2.14 -15.74 -24.19
C MET A 158 0.79 -15.07 -24.53
N PRO A 159 0.08 -15.49 -25.60
CA PRO A 159 -1.25 -15.00 -25.92
C PRO A 159 -2.23 -15.23 -24.77
N TYR A 160 -3.15 -14.28 -24.54
CA TYR A 160 -4.07 -14.29 -23.41
C TYR A 160 -4.96 -15.57 -23.33
N ALA A 161 -5.48 -16.01 -24.48
CA ALA A 161 -6.32 -17.22 -24.53
C ALA A 161 -5.55 -18.48 -24.12
N GLU A 162 -4.28 -18.58 -24.56
CA GLU A 162 -3.37 -19.65 -24.18
C GLU A 162 -3.03 -19.60 -22.68
N ALA A 163 -2.75 -18.42 -22.15
CA ALA A 163 -2.50 -18.22 -20.73
C ALA A 163 -3.68 -18.69 -19.85
N ILE A 164 -4.91 -18.34 -20.25
CA ILE A 164 -6.12 -18.83 -19.56
C ILE A 164 -6.19 -20.35 -19.61
N THR A 165 -6.02 -20.94 -20.77
CA THR A 165 -6.11 -22.40 -20.96
C THR A 165 -5.10 -23.13 -20.11
N ASN A 166 -3.84 -22.72 -20.17
CA ASN A 166 -2.74 -23.30 -19.41
C ASN A 166 -2.95 -23.17 -17.90
N THR A 167 -3.36 -21.97 -17.44
CA THR A 167 -3.62 -21.73 -16.02
C THR A 167 -4.76 -22.59 -15.50
N ARG A 168 -5.85 -22.67 -16.25
CA ARG A 168 -7.01 -23.51 -15.86
C ARG A 168 -6.66 -24.98 -15.83
N GLN A 169 -5.93 -25.47 -16.81
CA GLN A 169 -5.44 -26.84 -16.85
C GLN A 169 -4.54 -27.15 -15.65
N TRP A 170 -3.60 -26.25 -15.35
CA TRP A 170 -2.69 -26.40 -14.20
C TRP A 170 -3.43 -26.42 -12.85
N LEU A 171 -4.49 -25.61 -12.72
CA LEU A 171 -5.32 -25.55 -11.51
C LEU A 171 -6.41 -26.65 -11.47
N GLY A 172 -6.51 -27.51 -12.48
CA GLY A 172 -7.55 -28.54 -12.58
C GLY A 172 -8.98 -27.96 -12.72
N ILE A 173 -9.11 -26.74 -13.28
CA ILE A 173 -10.42 -26.10 -13.43
C ILE A 173 -11.09 -26.63 -14.67
N MET A 174 -12.15 -27.42 -14.50
CA MET A 174 -13.00 -27.96 -15.57
C MET A 174 -14.16 -27.02 -15.86
N GLY A 175 -14.75 -27.16 -17.08
CA GLY A 175 -15.97 -26.48 -17.49
C GLY A 175 -15.75 -25.14 -18.21
N LYS A 176 -16.87 -24.41 -18.42
CA LYS A 176 -16.88 -23.15 -19.18
C LYS A 176 -16.11 -22.05 -18.44
N VAL A 177 -15.51 -21.15 -19.22
CA VAL A 177 -14.85 -19.96 -18.68
C VAL A 177 -15.92 -19.00 -18.12
N ASP A 178 -15.81 -18.67 -16.84
CA ASP A 178 -16.60 -17.59 -16.26
C ASP A 178 -15.89 -16.27 -16.59
N SER A 179 -16.53 -15.41 -17.38
CA SER A 179 -15.96 -14.11 -17.80
C SER A 179 -15.72 -13.16 -16.62
N THR A 180 -16.41 -13.36 -15.50
CA THR A 180 -16.26 -12.54 -14.29
C THR A 180 -15.13 -13.04 -13.40
N ASN A 181 -14.81 -14.33 -13.45
CA ASN A 181 -13.71 -14.93 -12.71
C ASN A 181 -13.20 -16.19 -13.43
N ILE A 182 -12.23 -15.97 -14.30
CA ILE A 182 -11.62 -17.05 -15.11
C ILE A 182 -10.95 -18.16 -14.29
N LEU A 183 -10.59 -17.88 -13.03
CA LEU A 183 -9.97 -18.82 -12.10
C LEU A 183 -10.96 -19.37 -11.07
N LYS A 184 -12.26 -19.07 -11.19
CA LYS A 184 -13.27 -19.61 -10.28
C LYS A 184 -13.27 -21.12 -10.32
N ARG A 185 -13.14 -21.72 -9.16
CA ARG A 185 -13.30 -23.15 -8.93
C ARG A 185 -14.08 -23.36 -7.63
N GLU A 186 -14.86 -24.38 -7.59
CA GLU A 186 -15.48 -24.89 -6.37
C GLU A 186 -14.68 -26.13 -5.95
N VAL A 187 -14.13 -26.07 -4.76
CA VAL A 187 -13.46 -27.22 -4.16
C VAL A 187 -14.43 -27.81 -3.16
N VAL A 188 -15.19 -28.82 -3.59
CA VAL A 188 -16.03 -29.63 -2.71
C VAL A 188 -15.17 -30.80 -2.25
N ASN A 189 -14.76 -30.80 -1.00
CA ASN A 189 -14.09 -31.93 -0.40
C ASN A 189 -14.95 -32.49 0.72
N ASP A 190 -15.96 -33.30 0.34
CA ASP A 190 -16.91 -33.90 1.25
C ASP A 190 -16.21 -34.72 2.35
N SER A 191 -15.11 -35.39 2.03
CA SER A 191 -14.35 -36.17 3.00
C SER A 191 -13.66 -35.34 4.06
N LEU A 192 -13.14 -34.16 3.69
CA LEU A 192 -12.55 -33.21 4.64
C LEU A 192 -13.65 -32.59 5.51
N MET A 193 -14.74 -32.21 4.93
CA MET A 193 -15.90 -31.64 5.63
C MET A 193 -16.50 -32.64 6.64
N MET A 194 -16.62 -33.93 6.27
CA MET A 194 -17.02 -34.97 7.19
C MET A 194 -16.03 -35.18 8.33
N LYS A 195 -14.72 -35.14 8.05
CA LYS A 195 -13.69 -35.29 9.08
C LYS A 195 -13.62 -34.12 10.05
N MET A 196 -13.96 -32.92 9.61
CA MET A 196 -14.00 -31.72 10.45
C MET A 196 -15.25 -31.63 11.34
N GLY A 197 -16.09 -32.69 11.35
CA GLY A 197 -17.23 -32.80 12.26
C GLY A 197 -18.27 -31.72 12.03
N GLN A 198 -18.83 -31.64 10.84
CA GLN A 198 -19.98 -30.80 10.63
C GLN A 198 -21.15 -31.27 11.49
N SER A 199 -21.32 -30.63 12.62
CA SER A 199 -22.59 -30.60 13.29
C SER A 199 -23.49 -29.62 12.54
N PRO A 200 -24.63 -30.05 12.00
CA PRO A 200 -25.41 -29.20 11.08
C PRO A 200 -26.25 -28.17 11.78
N ALA A 201 -25.93 -27.62 12.88
CA ALA A 201 -26.99 -26.89 13.56
C ALA A 201 -26.67 -25.64 14.37
N LYS A 202 -25.51 -25.16 14.43
CA LYS A 202 -25.34 -23.79 14.96
C LYS A 202 -24.62 -22.95 13.91
N LYS A 203 -25.25 -21.86 13.48
CA LYS A 203 -24.59 -20.74 12.80
C LYS A 203 -23.59 -20.11 13.78
N ASN A 204 -22.59 -20.90 14.18
CA ASN A 204 -21.46 -20.36 14.93
C ASN A 204 -20.58 -19.65 13.91
N HIS A 205 -20.51 -18.34 14.04
CA HIS A 205 -19.53 -17.52 13.37
C HIS A 205 -18.30 -17.44 14.27
N PRO A 206 -17.31 -18.37 14.16
CA PRO A 206 -16.12 -18.35 15.00
C PRO A 206 -15.28 -17.13 14.68
N ASN A 207 -14.64 -16.57 15.69
CA ASN A 207 -13.62 -15.56 15.43
C ASN A 207 -12.44 -16.17 14.69
N VAL A 208 -11.83 -15.41 13.80
CA VAL A 208 -10.72 -15.84 12.97
C VAL A 208 -9.49 -14.97 13.27
N VAL A 209 -8.36 -15.61 13.56
CA VAL A 209 -7.08 -14.92 13.71
C VAL A 209 -6.12 -15.51 12.67
N VAL A 210 -5.55 -14.66 11.82
CA VAL A 210 -4.56 -15.03 10.81
C VAL A 210 -3.25 -14.37 11.17
N ILE A 211 -2.21 -15.15 11.41
CA ILE A 211 -0.87 -14.62 11.68
C ILE A 211 0.01 -14.91 10.46
N LEU A 212 0.44 -13.86 9.78
CA LEU A 212 1.37 -13.92 8.67
C LEU A 212 2.78 -13.67 9.23
N MET A 213 3.55 -14.74 9.36
CA MET A 213 4.87 -14.70 9.95
C MET A 213 5.91 -14.33 8.90
N GLU A 214 6.47 -13.11 9.02
CA GLU A 214 7.50 -12.60 8.10
C GLU A 214 8.76 -13.45 8.17
N SER A 215 9.33 -13.76 7.00
CA SER A 215 10.59 -14.50 6.84
C SER A 215 10.67 -15.84 7.60
N MET A 216 9.53 -16.43 7.95
CA MET A 216 9.50 -17.70 8.68
C MET A 216 9.82 -18.86 7.75
N SER A 217 10.94 -19.52 8.00
CA SER A 217 11.40 -20.69 7.25
C SER A 217 11.12 -21.98 8.01
N ALA A 218 10.74 -23.03 7.28
CA ALA A 218 10.60 -24.37 7.85
C ALA A 218 11.91 -24.85 8.50
N ASN A 219 13.07 -24.38 8.03
CA ASN A 219 14.37 -24.72 8.61
C ASN A 219 14.55 -24.25 10.05
N LEU A 220 13.72 -23.32 10.52
CA LEU A 220 13.74 -22.83 11.92
C LEU A 220 12.97 -23.76 12.87
N LEU A 221 12.11 -24.64 12.37
CA LEU A 221 11.26 -25.51 13.18
C LEU A 221 11.95 -26.82 13.51
N GLY A 222 11.92 -27.22 14.76
CA GLY A 222 12.38 -28.51 15.24
C GLY A 222 11.65 -29.67 14.55
N THR A 223 10.35 -29.51 14.29
CA THR A 223 9.52 -30.47 13.56
C THR A 223 10.05 -30.81 12.16
N PHE A 224 10.76 -29.88 11.52
CA PHE A 224 11.37 -30.06 10.20
C PHE A 224 12.88 -30.34 10.25
N GLY A 225 13.40 -30.67 11.43
CA GLY A 225 14.77 -31.20 11.61
C GLY A 225 15.78 -30.21 12.19
N ASN A 226 15.36 -28.99 12.60
CA ASN A 226 16.27 -28.09 13.30
C ASN A 226 16.61 -28.67 14.68
N GLN A 227 17.92 -28.78 14.96
CA GLN A 227 18.42 -29.35 16.24
C GLN A 227 18.40 -28.34 17.39
N GLN A 228 18.21 -27.08 17.08
CA GLN A 228 18.11 -26.00 18.08
C GLN A 228 16.65 -25.74 18.44
N PRO A 229 16.32 -25.51 19.73
CA PRO A 229 14.95 -25.26 20.15
C PRO A 229 14.52 -23.80 19.89
N LEU A 230 14.49 -23.41 18.62
CA LEU A 230 14.16 -22.02 18.21
C LEU A 230 12.67 -21.74 18.31
N THR A 231 11.81 -22.72 18.00
CA THR A 231 10.38 -22.55 17.85
C THR A 231 9.56 -23.54 18.69
N PRO A 232 9.82 -23.69 20.00
CA PRO A 232 9.20 -24.75 20.81
C PRO A 232 7.67 -24.65 20.86
N THR A 233 7.11 -23.45 20.82
CA THR A 233 5.65 -23.24 20.80
C THR A 233 5.03 -23.66 19.46
N LEU A 234 5.65 -23.29 18.34
CA LEU A 234 5.18 -23.69 17.01
C LEU A 234 5.30 -25.18 16.81
N ASP A 235 6.39 -25.79 17.26
CA ASP A 235 6.58 -27.25 17.23
C ASP A 235 5.51 -27.96 18.04
N SER A 236 5.18 -27.46 19.24
CA SER A 236 4.07 -27.97 20.03
C SER A 236 2.71 -27.82 19.32
N LEU A 237 2.44 -26.64 18.75
CA LEU A 237 1.19 -26.40 18.00
C LEU A 237 1.09 -27.30 16.78
N TYR A 238 2.19 -27.57 16.08
CA TYR A 238 2.21 -28.47 14.95
C TYR A 238 1.63 -29.85 15.28
N HIS A 239 1.97 -30.40 16.43
CA HIS A 239 1.50 -31.72 16.88
C HIS A 239 0.06 -31.73 17.43
N HIS A 240 -0.51 -30.56 17.76
CA HIS A 240 -1.84 -30.43 18.37
C HIS A 240 -2.86 -29.70 17.47
N SER A 241 -2.56 -29.51 16.20
CA SER A 241 -3.40 -28.78 15.25
C SER A 241 -3.47 -29.48 13.87
N LEU A 242 -4.26 -28.90 12.98
CA LEU A 242 -4.19 -29.26 11.57
C LEU A 242 -2.94 -28.61 10.96
N ALA A 243 -1.91 -29.39 10.75
CA ALA A 243 -0.65 -28.92 10.20
C ALA A 243 -0.47 -29.41 8.75
N PHE A 244 0.13 -28.57 7.91
CA PHE A 244 0.41 -28.87 6.51
C PHE A 244 1.89 -29.13 6.32
N THR A 245 2.23 -30.31 5.82
CA THR A 245 3.63 -30.71 5.59
C THR A 245 4.23 -30.16 4.31
N HIS A 246 3.39 -29.77 3.35
CA HIS A 246 3.78 -29.24 2.05
C HIS A 246 3.19 -27.83 1.86
N PHE A 247 3.60 -26.90 2.73
CA PHE A 247 3.20 -25.52 2.67
C PHE A 247 4.38 -24.65 2.24
N TYR A 248 4.22 -23.92 1.14
CA TYR A 248 5.28 -23.12 0.54
C TYR A 248 4.86 -21.67 0.43
N SER A 249 5.81 -20.75 0.55
CA SER A 249 5.58 -19.35 0.25
C SER A 249 5.21 -19.16 -1.23
N ALA A 250 4.23 -18.31 -1.50
CA ALA A 250 3.79 -18.00 -2.85
C ALA A 250 4.82 -17.15 -3.63
N GLY A 251 5.77 -16.52 -2.95
CA GLY A 251 6.78 -15.66 -3.56
C GLY A 251 7.79 -15.16 -2.54
N ILE A 252 8.69 -14.28 -2.98
CA ILE A 252 9.84 -13.81 -2.21
C ILE A 252 9.62 -12.49 -1.48
N HIS A 253 8.44 -11.88 -1.63
CA HIS A 253 8.10 -10.61 -0.99
C HIS A 253 6.87 -10.75 -0.14
N THR A 254 6.79 -9.98 0.94
CA THR A 254 5.66 -9.94 1.87
C THR A 254 4.32 -9.69 1.16
N ASN A 255 4.29 -8.79 0.18
CA ASN A 255 3.09 -8.53 -0.62
C ASN A 255 2.60 -9.76 -1.40
N HIS A 256 3.49 -10.64 -1.86
CA HIS A 256 3.11 -11.90 -2.52
C HIS A 256 2.44 -12.87 -1.54
N GLY A 257 3.01 -13.02 -0.34
CA GLY A 257 2.42 -13.85 0.72
C GLY A 257 1.03 -13.38 1.13
N MET A 258 0.88 -12.07 1.35
CA MET A 258 -0.40 -11.47 1.71
C MET A 258 -1.47 -11.63 0.62
N THR A 259 -1.14 -11.31 -0.63
CA THR A 259 -2.11 -11.43 -1.73
C THR A 259 -2.48 -12.87 -2.03
N ALA A 260 -1.55 -13.81 -1.89
CA ALA A 260 -1.83 -15.24 -2.06
C ALA A 260 -2.71 -15.78 -0.92
N THR A 261 -2.35 -15.49 0.33
CA THR A 261 -3.07 -16.03 1.50
C THR A 261 -4.46 -15.41 1.64
N LEU A 262 -4.56 -14.08 1.55
CA LEU A 262 -5.81 -13.37 1.88
C LEU A 262 -6.75 -13.20 0.68
N TYR A 263 -6.23 -13.26 -0.54
CA TYR A 263 -6.99 -13.01 -1.77
C TYR A 263 -6.89 -14.15 -2.80
N SER A 264 -6.19 -15.25 -2.48
CA SER A 264 -5.99 -16.41 -3.38
C SER A 264 -5.40 -16.00 -4.74
N PHE A 265 -4.54 -15.00 -4.76
CA PHE A 265 -3.94 -14.49 -5.98
C PHE A 265 -2.46 -14.91 -6.04
N PRO A 266 -2.04 -15.66 -7.06
CA PRO A 266 -0.65 -16.13 -7.16
C PRO A 266 0.32 -14.97 -7.30
N ALA A 267 1.55 -15.15 -6.84
CA ALA A 267 2.62 -14.19 -7.07
C ALA A 267 2.91 -14.04 -8.58
N LEU A 268 3.01 -12.80 -9.04
CA LEU A 268 3.34 -12.50 -10.44
C LEU A 268 4.75 -11.90 -10.51
N MET A 269 5.76 -12.74 -10.45
CA MET A 269 7.17 -12.35 -10.54
C MET A 269 7.50 -11.16 -9.59
N PHE A 270 7.85 -10.00 -10.16
CA PHE A 270 8.20 -8.81 -9.38
C PHE A 270 7.03 -7.86 -9.12
N ARG A 271 5.84 -8.18 -9.61
CA ARG A 271 4.70 -7.27 -9.57
C ARG A 271 4.05 -7.23 -8.18
N ASN A 272 3.94 -6.04 -7.63
CA ASN A 272 3.13 -5.81 -6.45
C ASN A 272 1.65 -5.64 -6.84
N LEU A 273 0.83 -6.64 -6.53
CA LEU A 273 -0.59 -6.70 -6.88
C LEU A 273 -1.48 -5.77 -6.04
N MET A 274 -0.94 -5.18 -4.98
CA MET A 274 -1.64 -4.18 -4.16
C MET A 274 -1.57 -2.78 -4.76
N LYS A 275 -0.69 -2.57 -5.74
CA LYS A 275 -0.50 -1.30 -6.44
C LYS A 275 -1.22 -1.29 -7.78
N GLY A 276 -1.62 -0.11 -8.20
CA GLY A 276 -2.22 0.17 -9.49
C GLY A 276 -2.46 1.67 -9.61
N THR A 277 -2.87 2.13 -10.79
CA THR A 277 -3.25 3.52 -11.07
C THR A 277 -4.33 4.04 -10.10
N VAL A 278 -5.26 3.14 -9.77
CA VAL A 278 -6.16 3.22 -8.63
C VAL A 278 -5.96 1.93 -7.86
N THR A 279 -6.03 1.98 -6.54
CA THR A 279 -5.89 0.78 -5.71
C THR A 279 -6.89 -0.29 -6.16
N PRO A 280 -6.40 -1.48 -6.56
CA PRO A 280 -7.27 -2.48 -7.18
C PRO A 280 -8.23 -3.10 -6.16
N ARG A 281 -9.49 -3.29 -6.59
CA ARG A 281 -10.47 -4.06 -5.82
C ARG A 281 -10.27 -5.55 -6.05
N ARG A 282 -10.24 -6.32 -4.97
CA ARG A 282 -10.07 -7.78 -4.97
C ARG A 282 -11.08 -8.42 -4.01
N LYS A 283 -11.57 -9.59 -4.39
CA LYS A 283 -12.35 -10.44 -3.47
C LYS A 283 -11.37 -11.32 -2.68
N GLY A 284 -11.49 -11.30 -1.37
CA GLY A 284 -10.65 -12.09 -0.47
C GLY A 284 -11.41 -12.52 0.76
N ILE A 285 -10.73 -13.12 1.73
CA ILE A 285 -11.33 -13.64 2.96
C ILE A 285 -12.09 -12.52 3.68
N ALA A 286 -11.49 -11.34 3.86
CA ALA A 286 -12.11 -10.20 4.54
C ALA A 286 -13.42 -9.75 3.85
N THR A 287 -13.41 -9.60 2.53
CA THR A 287 -14.62 -9.19 1.78
C THR A 287 -15.75 -10.24 1.84
N VAL A 288 -15.39 -11.51 1.97
CA VAL A 288 -16.37 -12.58 2.14
C VAL A 288 -16.94 -12.57 3.55
N LEU A 289 -16.10 -12.55 4.57
CA LEU A 289 -16.50 -12.55 5.97
C LEU A 289 -17.35 -11.33 6.34
N LYS A 290 -17.06 -10.16 5.75
CA LYS A 290 -17.86 -8.94 5.94
C LYS A 290 -19.34 -9.14 5.58
N LYS A 291 -19.63 -9.96 4.57
CA LYS A 291 -21.03 -10.31 4.19
C LYS A 291 -21.77 -11.14 5.25
N TYR A 292 -21.01 -11.78 6.14
CA TYR A 292 -21.52 -12.54 7.28
C TYR A 292 -21.49 -11.77 8.60
N GLY A 293 -21.25 -10.45 8.54
CA GLY A 293 -21.28 -9.57 9.71
C GLY A 293 -19.98 -9.53 10.52
N TYR A 294 -18.88 -10.03 9.96
CA TYR A 294 -17.56 -9.94 10.60
C TYR A 294 -17.03 -8.52 10.55
N GLU A 295 -16.39 -8.11 11.64
CA GLU A 295 -15.51 -6.93 11.70
C GLU A 295 -14.06 -7.38 11.42
N ASN A 296 -13.41 -6.79 10.42
CA ASN A 296 -12.10 -7.21 9.96
C ASN A 296 -11.03 -6.21 10.38
N MET A 297 -10.03 -6.67 11.12
CA MET A 297 -8.91 -5.88 11.64
C MET A 297 -7.61 -6.33 11.00
N PHE A 298 -6.73 -5.39 10.65
CA PHE A 298 -5.38 -5.66 10.17
C PHE A 298 -4.36 -4.97 11.08
N PHE A 299 -3.38 -5.70 11.55
CA PHE A 299 -2.28 -5.20 12.37
C PHE A 299 -0.98 -5.32 11.58
N MET A 300 -0.17 -4.27 11.59
CA MET A 300 1.16 -4.22 11.00
C MET A 300 2.10 -3.38 11.86
N THR A 301 3.35 -3.74 11.90
CA THR A 301 4.37 -3.08 12.73
C THR A 301 4.80 -1.72 12.19
N HIS A 302 4.81 -1.55 10.88
CA HIS A 302 5.37 -0.40 10.16
C HIS A 302 4.33 0.66 9.78
N GLU A 303 4.81 1.69 9.08
CA GLU A 303 3.95 2.77 8.56
C GLU A 303 2.85 2.24 7.63
N ALA A 304 1.63 2.71 7.84
CA ALA A 304 0.44 2.27 7.10
C ALA A 304 0.52 2.39 5.57
N GLN A 305 1.27 3.38 5.09
CA GLN A 305 1.46 3.60 3.64
C GLN A 305 2.48 2.67 3.00
N TYR A 306 3.25 1.92 3.79
CA TYR A 306 4.26 1.02 3.26
C TYR A 306 3.61 0.02 2.30
N ASP A 307 4.23 -0.15 1.14
CA ASP A 307 3.83 -1.06 0.07
C ASP A 307 2.36 -0.96 -0.39
N ASN A 308 1.72 0.18 -0.16
CA ASN A 308 0.31 0.47 -0.43
C ASN A 308 -0.69 -0.32 0.46
N MET A 309 -0.23 -0.87 1.58
CA MET A 309 -1.01 -1.80 2.42
C MET A 309 -2.30 -1.17 2.93
N LYS A 310 -2.23 0.01 3.56
CA LYS A 310 -3.44 0.69 4.08
C LYS A 310 -4.50 0.87 3.00
N ALA A 311 -4.12 1.46 1.87
CA ALA A 311 -5.04 1.71 0.77
C ALA A 311 -5.64 0.40 0.25
N PHE A 312 -4.82 -0.63 0.09
CA PHE A 312 -5.26 -1.91 -0.42
C PHE A 312 -6.22 -2.63 0.54
N PHE A 313 -5.86 -2.78 1.80
CA PHE A 313 -6.68 -3.51 2.76
C PHE A 313 -7.98 -2.78 3.09
N GLN A 314 -7.93 -1.44 3.24
CA GLN A 314 -9.12 -0.63 3.47
C GLN A 314 -10.10 -0.70 2.29
N THR A 315 -9.60 -0.69 1.05
CA THR A 315 -10.42 -0.87 -0.16
C THR A 315 -11.00 -2.29 -0.27
N ASN A 316 -10.37 -3.29 0.38
CA ASN A 316 -10.63 -4.71 0.19
C ASN A 316 -11.11 -5.43 1.46
N GLY A 317 -11.91 -4.73 2.26
CA GLY A 317 -12.78 -5.35 3.27
C GLY A 317 -12.27 -5.32 4.70
N TYR A 318 -11.16 -4.62 5.00
CA TYR A 318 -10.72 -4.38 6.37
C TYR A 318 -11.32 -3.08 6.90
N ASP A 319 -11.92 -3.14 8.08
CA ASP A 319 -12.58 -2.03 8.76
C ASP A 319 -11.58 -1.18 9.53
N ASP A 320 -10.75 -1.83 10.33
CA ASP A 320 -9.73 -1.20 11.16
C ASP A 320 -8.33 -1.65 10.72
N ILE A 321 -7.42 -0.68 10.56
CA ILE A 321 -6.01 -0.94 10.23
C ILE A 321 -5.15 -0.28 11.29
N PHE A 322 -4.45 -1.10 12.05
CA PHE A 322 -3.53 -0.67 13.10
C PHE A 322 -2.09 -0.77 12.57
N SER A 323 -1.34 0.29 12.75
CA SER A 323 -0.02 0.48 12.16
C SER A 323 0.83 1.34 13.09
N GLN A 324 2.07 1.60 12.72
CA GLN A 324 3.00 2.42 13.51
C GLN A 324 2.39 3.75 13.98
N GLU A 325 1.50 4.33 13.21
CA GLU A 325 0.83 5.59 13.55
C GLU A 325 -0.12 5.48 14.76
N ASN A 326 -0.56 4.27 15.12
CA ASN A 326 -1.41 3.98 16.28
C ASN A 326 -0.61 3.66 17.54
N TYR A 327 0.70 3.45 17.43
CA TYR A 327 1.55 2.98 18.51
C TYR A 327 2.37 4.12 19.15
N PRO A 328 2.78 4.01 20.42
CA PRO A 328 3.69 4.98 21.02
C PRO A 328 5.00 5.05 20.24
N LYS A 329 5.50 6.26 20.01
CA LYS A 329 6.77 6.47 19.28
C LYS A 329 7.97 5.82 19.97
N SER A 330 7.92 5.65 21.28
CA SER A 330 8.94 4.97 22.08
C SER A 330 9.09 3.50 21.74
N GLU A 331 8.05 2.87 21.20
CA GLU A 331 8.06 1.45 20.83
C GLU A 331 8.60 1.18 19.43
N VAL A 332 8.83 2.25 18.64
CA VAL A 332 9.38 2.12 17.29
C VAL A 332 10.88 1.85 17.37
N VAL A 333 11.28 0.65 16.96
CA VAL A 333 12.65 0.16 17.10
C VAL A 333 13.52 0.40 15.85
N ASN A 334 12.92 0.46 14.68
CA ASN A 334 13.63 0.69 13.41
C ASN A 334 12.69 1.21 12.31
N SER A 335 13.16 1.23 11.06
CA SER A 335 12.37 1.66 9.88
C SER A 335 11.19 0.75 9.54
N PHE A 336 11.15 -0.46 10.09
CA PHE A 336 10.02 -1.39 9.97
C PHE A 336 9.05 -1.32 11.17
N GLY A 337 9.22 -0.31 12.04
CA GLY A 337 8.26 0.03 13.08
C GLY A 337 8.55 -0.62 14.43
N VAL A 338 7.50 -1.15 15.06
CA VAL A 338 7.56 -1.77 16.39
C VAL A 338 7.97 -3.24 16.32
N SER A 339 8.40 -3.81 17.46
CA SER A 339 8.69 -5.24 17.54
C SER A 339 7.42 -6.09 17.55
N ASP A 340 7.53 -7.36 17.13
CA ASP A 340 6.42 -8.32 17.21
C ASP A 340 5.90 -8.49 18.63
N HIS A 341 6.77 -8.42 19.62
CA HIS A 341 6.37 -8.50 21.03
C HIS A 341 5.37 -7.40 21.39
N PHE A 342 5.64 -6.16 20.99
CA PHE A 342 4.74 -5.04 21.24
C PHE A 342 3.45 -5.20 20.40
N GLU A 343 3.57 -5.49 19.10
CA GLU A 343 2.43 -5.65 18.21
C GLU A 343 1.46 -6.73 18.69
N MET A 344 1.97 -7.90 19.06
CA MET A 344 1.15 -9.00 19.58
C MET A 344 0.40 -8.63 20.85
N GLY A 345 1.05 -7.90 21.77
CA GLY A 345 0.42 -7.39 22.98
C GLY A 345 -0.71 -6.40 22.67
N TYR A 346 -0.45 -5.48 21.77
CA TYR A 346 -1.45 -4.50 21.30
C TYR A 346 -2.62 -5.18 20.58
N ALA A 347 -2.33 -6.11 19.68
CA ALA A 347 -3.34 -6.86 18.94
C ALA A 347 -4.21 -7.69 19.90
N LEU A 348 -3.62 -8.41 20.86
CA LEU A 348 -4.35 -9.20 21.83
C LEU A 348 -5.31 -8.34 22.67
N ASN A 349 -4.86 -7.18 23.13
CA ASN A 349 -5.71 -6.26 23.88
C ASN A 349 -6.89 -5.75 23.04
N THR A 350 -6.64 -5.39 21.79
CA THR A 350 -7.67 -4.92 20.85
C THR A 350 -8.67 -6.03 20.53
N ILE A 351 -8.19 -7.24 20.24
CA ILE A 351 -9.01 -8.42 19.97
C ILE A 351 -9.90 -8.75 21.17
N ASN A 352 -9.35 -8.71 22.38
CA ASN A 352 -10.13 -8.96 23.62
C ASN A 352 -11.22 -7.90 23.85
N GLN A 353 -10.98 -6.65 23.48
CA GLN A 353 -12.02 -5.61 23.53
C GLN A 353 -13.11 -5.87 22.47
N LYS A 354 -12.74 -6.23 21.25
CA LYS A 354 -13.70 -6.59 20.19
C LYS A 354 -14.53 -7.82 20.56
N ALA A 355 -13.91 -8.84 21.13
CA ALA A 355 -14.63 -10.04 21.56
C ALA A 355 -15.76 -9.75 22.57
N LYS A 356 -15.63 -8.72 23.39
CA LYS A 356 -16.69 -8.29 24.33
C LYS A 356 -17.94 -7.75 23.65
N THR A 357 -17.86 -7.34 22.38
CA THR A 357 -19.01 -6.84 21.62
C THR A 357 -19.97 -7.96 21.19
N GLY A 358 -19.53 -9.21 21.24
CA GLY A 358 -20.29 -10.37 20.77
C GLY A 358 -20.39 -10.47 19.23
N LYS A 359 -19.83 -9.54 18.48
CA LYS A 359 -19.77 -9.63 17.01
C LYS A 359 -18.61 -10.52 16.60
N PRO A 360 -18.77 -11.35 15.55
CA PRO A 360 -17.67 -12.12 15.02
C PRO A 360 -16.65 -11.19 14.38
N PHE A 361 -15.37 -11.53 14.50
CA PHE A 361 -14.29 -10.76 13.89
C PHE A 361 -13.26 -11.64 13.18
N MET A 362 -12.52 -11.01 12.25
CA MET A 362 -11.27 -11.53 11.73
C MET A 362 -10.15 -10.54 12.06
N ALA A 363 -9.09 -11.04 12.69
CA ALA A 363 -7.87 -10.28 12.94
C ALA A 363 -6.72 -10.87 12.11
N THR A 364 -6.08 -10.04 11.29
CA THR A 364 -4.86 -10.41 10.54
C THR A 364 -3.69 -9.66 11.14
N ILE A 365 -2.63 -10.37 11.52
CA ILE A 365 -1.42 -9.83 12.15
C ILE A 365 -0.24 -10.15 11.24
N LEU A 366 0.53 -9.13 10.85
CA LEU A 366 1.72 -9.25 10.03
C LEU A 366 2.97 -8.97 10.87
N THR A 367 3.74 -9.99 11.19
CA THR A 367 4.97 -9.87 11.97
C THR A 367 6.15 -9.31 11.17
N VAL A 368 7.23 -8.88 11.85
CA VAL A 368 8.42 -8.30 11.21
C VAL A 368 9.74 -8.66 11.89
N SER A 369 9.73 -9.13 13.14
CA SER A 369 10.98 -9.24 13.93
C SER A 369 12.00 -10.22 13.33
N ASN A 370 11.55 -11.16 12.51
CA ASN A 370 12.43 -12.07 11.75
C ASN A 370 12.89 -11.49 10.39
N HIS A 371 12.95 -10.15 10.27
CA HIS A 371 13.46 -9.41 9.12
C HIS A 371 14.65 -8.52 9.51
N PRO A 372 15.73 -8.47 8.72
CA PRO A 372 16.84 -7.53 8.98
C PRO A 372 16.38 -6.05 9.00
N PRO A 373 16.92 -5.19 9.88
CA PRO A 373 17.89 -5.50 10.95
C PRO A 373 17.21 -6.22 12.11
N TYR A 374 17.78 -7.33 12.55
CA TYR A 374 17.26 -8.09 13.68
C TYR A 374 17.48 -7.34 14.99
N ILE A 375 16.40 -6.83 15.58
CA ILE A 375 16.44 -6.13 16.87
C ILE A 375 15.80 -7.03 17.91
N ILE A 376 16.64 -7.49 18.84
CA ILE A 376 16.20 -8.30 19.97
C ILE A 376 15.94 -7.34 21.14
N PRO A 377 14.74 -7.33 21.74
CA PRO A 377 14.47 -6.52 22.91
C PRO A 377 15.40 -6.85 24.09
N ASP A 378 15.86 -5.85 24.84
CA ASP A 378 16.84 -5.99 25.93
C ASP A 378 16.40 -6.98 27.02
N PHE A 379 15.09 -7.10 27.25
CA PHE A 379 14.55 -8.04 28.23
C PHE A 379 14.61 -9.51 27.76
N PHE A 380 14.78 -9.76 26.46
CA PHE A 380 14.82 -11.11 25.90
C PHE A 380 16.26 -11.63 25.88
N LYS A 381 16.49 -12.74 26.55
CA LYS A 381 17.78 -13.44 26.53
C LYS A 381 17.72 -14.55 25.49
N PRO A 382 18.36 -14.41 24.35
CA PRO A 382 18.34 -15.46 23.32
C PRO A 382 18.98 -16.74 23.87
N LYS A 383 18.34 -17.87 23.60
CA LYS A 383 18.85 -19.19 23.99
C LYS A 383 19.91 -19.74 23.03
N THR A 384 20.06 -19.11 21.89
CA THR A 384 21.00 -19.47 20.83
C THR A 384 21.87 -18.27 20.46
N LYS A 385 23.01 -18.52 19.83
CA LYS A 385 23.90 -17.45 19.32
C LYS A 385 23.50 -16.95 17.93
N GLU A 386 22.60 -17.64 17.27
CA GLU A 386 22.11 -17.30 15.95
C GLU A 386 21.03 -16.20 16.09
N LYS A 387 21.14 -15.19 15.24
CA LYS A 387 20.18 -14.06 15.22
C LYS A 387 18.97 -14.33 14.33
N GLU A 388 18.99 -15.44 13.58
CA GLU A 388 17.90 -15.86 12.68
C GLU A 388 17.01 -16.93 13.33
#